data_a2777cddc0f029176f9183fb1cc5fc48
#
_entry.id   a2777cddc0f029176f9183fb1cc5fc48
#
_cell.length_a   1.000
_cell.length_b   1.000
_cell.length_c   1.000
_cell.angle_alpha   90.00
_cell.angle_beta   90.00
_cell.angle_gamma   90.00
#
_symmetry.space_group_name_H-M   'P 1'
#
loop_
_entity.id
_entity.type
_entity.pdbx_description
1 polymer ?
#
loop_
_entity_poly.entity_id
_entity_poly.type
_entity_poly.pdbx_seq_one_letter_code
_entity_poly.pdbx_strand_id
1 'polypeptide(L)'
;MTRLSVNINKIATLRNSRGADYPNVLQVAKDAERFGAEGITVHPRPDERHIRYQDVYDLRAIVTTEFNIEGNPKERKFVELVLKNKPHQVTLVPDTMGQLTSDHGWDTLQEQNYLKDIISVFKKAGIRVSIFVDPVEKMVEAAASTGTDRQTETRKDLVGSGRTCQHGCCGIHQTPLASRR
;
A
#
# COMPACT_ATOMS: atom_id res chain seq x y z
N MET A 1 0.16 -19.02 5.62
CA MET A 1 -1.27 -18.69 5.80
C MET A 1 -1.48 -17.27 5.26
N THR A 2 -2.46 -17.05 4.40
CA THR A 2 -2.81 -15.73 3.84
C THR A 2 -3.52 -14.90 4.90
N ARG A 3 -3.14 -13.62 5.05
CA ARG A 3 -3.76 -12.68 6.00
C ARG A 3 -4.61 -11.66 5.26
N LEU A 4 -5.73 -11.25 5.87
CA LEU A 4 -6.64 -10.25 5.32
C LEU A 4 -6.21 -8.86 5.77
N SER A 5 -5.78 -8.02 4.82
CA SER A 5 -5.62 -6.57 5.04
C SER A 5 -6.75 -5.81 4.36
N VAL A 6 -7.39 -4.91 5.09
CA VAL A 6 -8.54 -4.12 4.59
C VAL A 6 -8.08 -2.73 4.20
N ASN A 7 -8.28 -2.37 2.92
CA ASN A 7 -8.03 -1.02 2.43
C ASN A 7 -9.26 -0.14 2.67
N ILE A 8 -9.08 0.94 3.45
CA ILE A 8 -10.17 1.84 3.86
C ILE A 8 -10.21 3.17 3.09
N ASN A 9 -9.46 3.32 2.00
CA ASN A 9 -9.40 4.55 1.20
C ASN A 9 -10.78 5.01 0.70
N LYS A 10 -11.64 4.07 0.27
CA LYS A 10 -12.99 4.41 -0.24
C LYS A 10 -13.91 4.95 0.85
N ILE A 11 -13.75 4.52 2.08
CA ILE A 11 -14.46 5.06 3.25
C ILE A 11 -14.08 6.53 3.44
N ALA A 12 -12.78 6.85 3.38
CA ALA A 12 -12.30 8.22 3.46
C ALA A 12 -12.76 9.09 2.29
N THR A 13 -12.84 8.53 1.07
CA THR A 13 -13.44 9.23 -0.09
C THR A 13 -14.89 9.61 0.20
N LEU A 14 -15.69 8.70 0.73
CA LEU A 14 -17.10 8.95 1.06
C LEU A 14 -17.21 10.00 2.18
N ARG A 15 -16.40 9.93 3.23
CA ARG A 15 -16.32 10.97 4.27
C ARG A 15 -16.05 12.35 3.66
N ASN A 16 -15.04 12.44 2.80
CA ASN A 16 -14.63 13.72 2.22
C ASN A 16 -15.72 14.31 1.31
N SER A 17 -16.46 13.48 0.56
CA SER A 17 -17.55 13.93 -0.30
C SER A 17 -18.74 14.49 0.49
N ARG A 18 -18.91 14.09 1.75
CA ARG A 18 -20.02 14.56 2.61
C ARG A 18 -19.67 15.78 3.44
N GLY A 19 -18.40 16.19 3.47
CA GLY A 19 -17.96 17.39 4.19
C GLY A 19 -18.00 17.32 5.73
N ALA A 20 -18.27 16.12 6.30
CA ALA A 20 -18.31 15.86 7.73
C ALA A 20 -17.40 14.70 8.10
N ASP A 21 -17.41 14.24 9.36
CA ASP A 21 -16.67 13.06 9.81
C ASP A 21 -17.52 11.77 9.77
N TYR A 22 -18.29 11.61 8.70
CA TYR A 22 -19.14 10.43 8.50
C TYR A 22 -19.09 9.95 7.04
N PRO A 23 -18.77 8.66 6.81
CA PRO A 23 -18.40 7.62 7.80
C PRO A 23 -17.07 7.92 8.49
N ASN A 24 -16.99 7.66 9.80
CA ASN A 24 -15.78 7.88 10.57
C ASN A 24 -14.71 6.83 10.24
N VAL A 25 -13.58 7.27 9.72
CA VAL A 25 -12.51 6.38 9.22
C VAL A 25 -11.87 5.56 10.36
N LEU A 26 -11.71 6.16 11.54
CA LEU A 26 -11.13 5.49 12.71
C LEU A 26 -12.05 4.39 13.23
N GLN A 27 -13.36 4.67 13.26
CA GLN A 27 -14.34 3.69 13.69
C GLN A 27 -14.39 2.51 12.71
N VAL A 28 -14.35 2.78 11.40
CA VAL A 28 -14.32 1.71 10.38
C VAL A 28 -13.07 0.84 10.51
N ALA A 29 -11.90 1.42 10.81
CA ALA A 29 -10.68 0.65 11.06
C ALA A 29 -10.86 -0.32 12.25
N LYS A 30 -11.38 0.18 13.38
CA LYS A 30 -11.68 -0.66 14.56
C LYS A 30 -12.69 -1.76 14.27
N ASP A 31 -13.75 -1.43 13.50
CA ASP A 31 -14.77 -2.41 13.15
C ASP A 31 -14.21 -3.48 12.19
N ALA A 32 -13.34 -3.11 11.25
CA ALA A 32 -12.66 -4.06 10.38
C ALA A 32 -11.81 -5.06 11.20
N GLU A 33 -11.01 -4.57 12.16
CA GLU A 33 -10.24 -5.43 13.06
C GLU A 33 -11.15 -6.34 13.89
N ARG A 34 -12.23 -5.80 14.46
CA ARG A 34 -13.23 -6.56 15.22
C ARG A 34 -13.88 -7.66 14.37
N PHE A 35 -14.05 -7.46 13.08
CA PHE A 35 -14.58 -8.45 12.14
C PHE A 35 -13.52 -9.39 11.55
N GLY A 36 -12.30 -9.33 12.05
CA GLY A 36 -11.24 -10.29 11.73
C GLY A 36 -10.24 -9.80 10.68
N ALA A 37 -10.18 -8.50 10.37
CA ALA A 37 -9.07 -7.97 9.59
C ALA A 37 -7.76 -8.12 10.38
N GLU A 38 -6.73 -8.64 9.70
CA GLU A 38 -5.39 -8.81 10.24
C GLU A 38 -4.44 -7.68 9.83
N GLY A 39 -4.97 -6.69 9.12
CA GLY A 39 -4.27 -5.47 8.73
C GLY A 39 -5.20 -4.39 8.20
N ILE A 40 -4.76 -3.15 8.33
CA ILE A 40 -5.39 -1.96 7.75
C ILE A 40 -4.42 -1.32 6.77
N THR A 41 -4.90 -1.06 5.56
CA THR A 41 -4.12 -0.42 4.50
C THR A 41 -4.72 0.95 4.16
N VAL A 42 -3.85 1.96 4.05
CA VAL A 42 -4.21 3.33 3.72
C VAL A 42 -3.26 3.94 2.70
N HIS A 43 -3.77 4.84 1.84
CA HIS A 43 -2.98 5.55 0.85
C HIS A 43 -3.20 7.08 0.97
N PRO A 44 -2.41 7.77 1.79
CA PRO A 44 -2.46 9.23 1.89
C PRO A 44 -1.82 9.88 0.65
N ARG A 45 -2.64 10.20 -0.35
CA ARG A 45 -2.16 10.88 -1.56
C ARG A 45 -1.83 12.35 -1.29
N PRO A 46 -0.96 12.99 -2.10
CA PRO A 46 -0.60 14.40 -1.89
C PRO A 46 -1.79 15.36 -1.93
N ASP A 47 -2.86 15.02 -2.66
CA ASP A 47 -4.08 15.82 -2.77
C ASP A 47 -5.13 15.52 -1.69
N GLU A 48 -4.84 14.58 -0.80
CA GLU A 48 -5.70 14.18 0.32
C GLU A 48 -7.16 13.86 -0.07
N ARG A 49 -7.38 13.42 -1.34
CA ARG A 49 -8.73 13.14 -1.87
C ARG A 49 -9.48 12.04 -1.11
N HIS A 50 -8.78 11.21 -0.37
CA HIS A 50 -9.33 10.17 0.49
C HIS A 50 -8.68 10.21 1.89
N ILE A 51 -7.69 9.37 2.19
CA ILE A 51 -6.94 9.41 3.45
C ILE A 51 -6.14 10.73 3.51
N ARG A 52 -6.32 11.48 4.59
CA ARG A 52 -5.55 12.69 4.89
C ARG A 52 -4.29 12.31 5.67
N TYR A 53 -3.28 13.17 5.66
CA TYR A 53 -2.07 12.94 6.46
C TYR A 53 -2.39 12.81 7.95
N GLN A 54 -3.36 13.60 8.46
CA GLN A 54 -3.80 13.50 9.84
C GLN A 54 -4.42 12.14 10.17
N ASP A 55 -5.23 11.58 9.26
CA ASP A 55 -5.82 10.26 9.46
C ASP A 55 -4.74 9.18 9.71
N VAL A 56 -3.56 9.30 9.08
CA VAL A 56 -2.47 8.34 9.27
C VAL A 56 -1.94 8.35 10.70
N TYR A 57 -1.78 9.54 11.29
CA TYR A 57 -1.36 9.67 12.71
C TYR A 57 -2.39 9.09 13.64
N ASP A 58 -3.67 9.42 13.40
CA ASP A 58 -4.77 8.98 14.25
C ASP A 58 -4.98 7.45 14.16
N LEU A 59 -4.91 6.89 12.94
CA LEU A 59 -4.98 5.45 12.71
C LEU A 59 -3.80 4.71 13.33
N ARG A 60 -2.57 5.28 13.25
CA ARG A 60 -1.39 4.66 13.86
C ARG A 60 -1.54 4.46 15.37
N ALA A 61 -2.25 5.36 16.02
CA ALA A 61 -2.49 5.30 17.47
C ALA A 61 -3.50 4.21 17.87
N ILE A 62 -4.38 3.77 16.98
CA ILE A 62 -5.51 2.89 17.30
C ILE A 62 -5.46 1.52 16.64
N VAL A 63 -4.77 1.37 15.49
CA VAL A 63 -4.66 0.09 14.78
C VAL A 63 -3.75 -0.85 15.59
N THR A 64 -4.28 -2.01 15.94
CA THR A 64 -3.62 -3.03 16.75
C THR A 64 -3.03 -4.16 15.93
N THR A 65 -3.51 -4.34 14.71
CA THR A 65 -3.03 -5.32 13.72
C THR A 65 -1.94 -4.73 12.82
N GLU A 66 -1.70 -5.32 11.65
CA GLU A 66 -0.72 -4.79 10.70
C GLU A 66 -1.18 -3.46 10.11
N PHE A 67 -0.40 -2.40 10.26
CA PHE A 67 -0.64 -1.11 9.62
C PHE A 67 0.25 -0.96 8.39
N ASN A 68 -0.36 -0.80 7.21
CA ASN A 68 0.32 -0.62 5.93
C ASN A 68 -0.01 0.76 5.34
N ILE A 69 1.03 1.51 4.96
CA ILE A 69 0.88 2.82 4.30
C ILE A 69 1.38 2.71 2.86
N GLU A 70 0.50 3.02 1.90
CA GLU A 70 0.83 3.05 0.47
C GLU A 70 1.19 4.47 0.04
N GLY A 71 2.09 4.62 -0.93
CA GLY A 71 2.38 5.91 -1.53
C GLY A 71 3.64 5.96 -2.37
N ASN A 72 3.85 7.12 -3.04
CA ASN A 72 5.01 7.34 -3.89
C ASN A 72 6.19 7.89 -3.06
N PRO A 73 7.30 7.16 -2.95
CA PRO A 73 8.46 7.62 -2.19
C PRO A 73 9.23 8.78 -2.86
N LYS A 74 8.91 9.14 -4.10
CA LYS A 74 9.43 10.38 -4.73
C LYS A 74 8.82 11.63 -4.08
N GLU A 75 7.71 11.49 -3.35
CA GLU A 75 7.09 12.55 -2.55
C GLU A 75 7.74 12.65 -1.17
N ARG A 76 8.51 13.71 -0.93
CA ARG A 76 9.23 13.90 0.34
C ARG A 76 8.32 13.81 1.57
N LYS A 77 7.12 14.42 1.50
CA LYS A 77 6.13 14.38 2.59
C LYS A 77 5.71 12.95 2.94
N PHE A 78 5.59 12.07 1.93
CA PHE A 78 5.27 10.66 2.15
C PHE A 78 6.38 9.96 2.92
N VAL A 79 7.63 10.15 2.52
CA VAL A 79 8.79 9.54 3.20
C VAL A 79 8.86 10.00 4.67
N GLU A 80 8.71 11.30 4.93
CA GLU A 80 8.69 11.86 6.28
C GLU A 80 7.53 11.31 7.12
N LEU A 81 6.32 11.18 6.52
CA LEU A 81 5.14 10.61 7.16
C LEU A 81 5.40 9.16 7.60
N VAL A 82 5.92 8.33 6.69
CA VAL A 82 6.21 6.92 6.95
C VAL A 82 7.27 6.76 8.04
N LEU A 83 8.38 7.49 7.95
CA LEU A 83 9.47 7.42 8.95
C LEU A 83 9.01 7.89 10.34
N LYS A 84 8.11 8.86 10.41
CA LYS A 84 7.55 9.36 11.69
C LYS A 84 6.57 8.38 12.31
N ASN A 85 5.70 7.78 11.51
CA ASN A 85 4.66 6.86 12.00
C ASN A 85 5.16 5.44 12.23
N LYS A 86 6.26 5.02 11.57
CA LYS A 86 6.82 3.68 11.64
C LYS A 86 5.74 2.59 11.53
N PRO A 87 5.03 2.49 10.38
CA PRO A 87 4.06 1.43 10.16
C PRO A 87 4.74 0.06 10.17
N HIS A 88 3.96 -1.01 10.25
CA HIS A 88 4.48 -2.38 10.10
C HIS A 88 4.99 -2.63 8.68
N GLN A 89 4.33 -2.02 7.69
CA GLN A 89 4.69 -2.11 6.27
C GLN A 89 4.50 -0.77 5.57
N VAL A 90 5.34 -0.51 4.59
CA VAL A 90 5.11 0.50 3.55
C VAL A 90 5.00 -0.19 2.20
N THR A 91 4.03 0.22 1.37
CA THR A 91 3.89 -0.26 0.00
C THR A 91 4.18 0.89 -0.96
N LEU A 92 5.23 0.75 -1.75
CA LEU A 92 5.69 1.79 -2.67
C LEU A 92 4.94 1.68 -3.99
N VAL A 93 4.24 2.74 -4.37
CA VAL A 93 3.49 2.85 -5.64
C VAL A 93 4.05 3.99 -6.48
N PRO A 94 4.13 3.86 -7.83
CA PRO A 94 4.70 4.89 -8.70
C PRO A 94 3.72 6.01 -9.07
N ASP A 95 2.60 6.14 -8.33
CA ASP A 95 1.54 7.10 -8.64
C ASP A 95 2.05 8.53 -8.73
N THR A 96 1.66 9.23 -9.79
CA THR A 96 1.94 10.65 -9.99
C THR A 96 0.75 11.52 -9.59
N MET A 97 1.03 12.83 -9.40
CA MET A 97 -0.04 13.81 -9.18
C MET A 97 -1.02 13.81 -10.37
N GLY A 98 -2.33 13.81 -10.08
CA GLY A 98 -3.38 13.79 -11.11
C GLY A 98 -3.83 12.40 -11.57
N GLN A 99 -3.11 11.33 -11.28
CA GLN A 99 -3.51 9.97 -11.60
C GLN A 99 -4.74 9.54 -10.77
N LEU A 100 -5.76 8.99 -11.42
CA LEU A 100 -7.02 8.61 -10.74
C LEU A 100 -6.87 7.39 -9.83
N THR A 101 -6.14 6.38 -10.28
CA THR A 101 -5.89 5.14 -9.54
C THR A 101 -4.47 4.64 -9.79
N SER A 102 -3.95 3.81 -8.88
CA SER A 102 -2.71 3.07 -9.10
C SER A 102 -2.97 1.98 -10.15
N ASP A 103 -2.60 2.23 -11.40
CA ASP A 103 -2.91 1.39 -12.56
C ASP A 103 -1.68 0.71 -13.17
N HIS A 104 -0.49 0.98 -12.65
CA HIS A 104 0.77 0.37 -13.09
C HIS A 104 1.74 0.17 -11.92
N GLY A 105 2.69 -0.73 -12.09
CA GLY A 105 3.79 -0.98 -11.16
C GLY A 105 5.04 -0.15 -11.49
N TRP A 106 6.05 -0.29 -10.66
CA TRP A 106 7.36 0.28 -10.92
C TRP A 106 8.02 -0.37 -12.12
N ASP A 107 8.69 0.43 -12.95
CA ASP A 107 9.73 -0.09 -13.85
C ASP A 107 10.97 -0.47 -13.02
N THR A 108 10.99 -1.71 -12.56
CA THR A 108 12.02 -2.21 -11.66
C THR A 108 13.38 -2.39 -12.32
N LEU A 109 13.46 -2.32 -13.66
CA LEU A 109 14.71 -2.33 -14.40
C LEU A 109 15.33 -0.93 -14.43
N GLN A 110 14.54 0.07 -14.79
CA GLN A 110 15.03 1.46 -14.90
C GLN A 110 15.22 2.10 -13.52
N GLU A 111 14.31 1.87 -12.58
CA GLU A 111 14.31 2.51 -11.26
C GLU A 111 15.04 1.66 -10.18
N GLN A 112 15.78 0.62 -10.58
CA GLN A 112 16.36 -0.34 -9.64
C GLN A 112 17.23 0.31 -8.56
N ASN A 113 18.12 1.22 -8.94
CA ASN A 113 19.03 1.87 -7.99
C ASN A 113 18.26 2.76 -7.01
N TYR A 114 17.33 3.57 -7.52
CA TYR A 114 16.47 4.41 -6.68
C TYR A 114 15.67 3.57 -5.68
N LEU A 115 15.05 2.46 -6.15
CA LEU A 115 14.29 1.57 -5.28
C LEU A 115 15.17 0.93 -4.22
N LYS A 116 16.39 0.48 -4.54
CA LYS A 116 17.36 -0.04 -3.56
C LYS A 116 17.64 0.97 -2.46
N ASP A 117 17.90 2.21 -2.84
CA ASP A 117 18.25 3.26 -1.88
C ASP A 117 17.08 3.55 -0.93
N ILE A 118 15.90 3.80 -1.46
CA ILE A 118 14.74 4.15 -0.65
C ILE A 118 14.25 2.96 0.21
N ILE A 119 14.29 1.74 -0.32
CA ILE A 119 13.98 0.53 0.44
C ILE A 119 14.95 0.37 1.61
N SER A 120 16.25 0.61 1.39
CA SER A 120 17.26 0.58 2.47
C SER A 120 16.93 1.56 3.59
N VAL A 121 16.43 2.78 3.26
CA VAL A 121 16.02 3.78 4.26
C VAL A 121 14.90 3.24 5.14
N PHE A 122 13.84 2.69 4.57
CA PHE A 122 12.71 2.16 5.33
C PHE A 122 13.10 0.91 6.15
N LYS A 123 13.89 0.02 5.58
CA LYS A 123 14.38 -1.18 6.29
C LYS A 123 15.27 -0.84 7.49
N LYS A 124 16.14 0.18 7.37
CA LYS A 124 16.92 0.69 8.51
C LYS A 124 16.04 1.27 9.62
N ALA A 125 14.86 1.77 9.28
CA ALA A 125 13.86 2.22 10.26
C ALA A 125 13.02 1.06 10.86
N GLY A 126 13.28 -0.19 10.47
CA GLY A 126 12.55 -1.38 10.93
C GLY A 126 11.20 -1.58 10.23
N ILE A 127 10.98 -0.95 9.08
CA ILE A 127 9.73 -1.02 8.33
C ILE A 127 9.88 -2.05 7.20
N ARG A 128 8.93 -3.00 7.11
CA ARG A 128 8.85 -3.94 5.99
C ARG A 128 8.42 -3.20 4.72
N VAL A 129 9.02 -3.52 3.59
CA VAL A 129 8.77 -2.85 2.32
C VAL A 129 8.12 -3.79 1.32
N SER A 130 7.03 -3.35 0.71
CA SER A 130 6.42 -3.94 -0.49
C SER A 130 6.48 -2.94 -1.64
N ILE A 131 6.57 -3.42 -2.88
CA ILE A 131 6.52 -2.58 -4.08
C ILE A 131 5.43 -3.05 -5.04
N PHE A 132 4.77 -2.10 -5.71
CA PHE A 132 3.87 -2.39 -6.82
C PHE A 132 4.66 -2.80 -8.05
N VAL A 133 4.32 -3.93 -8.66
CA VAL A 133 4.99 -4.47 -9.85
C VAL A 133 3.92 -4.95 -10.84
N ASP A 134 4.12 -4.66 -12.12
CA ASP A 134 3.31 -5.29 -13.15
C ASP A 134 3.68 -6.78 -13.26
N PRO A 135 2.72 -7.68 -13.56
CA PRO A 135 2.93 -9.13 -13.62
C PRO A 135 3.71 -9.54 -14.88
N VAL A 136 4.84 -8.88 -15.13
CA VAL A 136 5.81 -9.14 -16.19
C VAL A 136 7.04 -9.80 -15.57
N GLU A 137 7.37 -11.01 -16.00
CA GLU A 137 8.42 -11.84 -15.40
C GLU A 137 9.72 -11.07 -15.13
N LYS A 138 10.24 -10.34 -16.13
CA LYS A 138 11.47 -9.53 -15.98
C LYS A 138 11.35 -8.46 -14.90
N MET A 139 10.16 -7.84 -14.74
CA MET A 139 9.91 -6.83 -13.71
C MET A 139 9.87 -7.46 -12.31
N VAL A 140 9.25 -8.63 -12.20
CA VAL A 140 9.18 -9.41 -10.94
C VAL A 140 10.56 -9.88 -10.51
N GLU A 141 11.39 -10.39 -11.44
CA GLU A 141 12.77 -10.79 -11.16
C GLU A 141 13.65 -9.61 -10.75
N ALA A 142 13.55 -8.49 -11.45
CA ALA A 142 14.29 -7.27 -11.12
C ALA A 142 13.86 -6.70 -9.77
N ALA A 143 12.57 -6.79 -9.42
CA ALA A 143 12.04 -6.40 -8.12
C ALA A 143 12.74 -7.14 -6.96
N ALA A 144 12.99 -8.44 -7.09
CA ALA A 144 13.72 -9.22 -6.10
C ALA A 144 15.11 -8.63 -5.81
N SER A 145 15.76 -8.08 -6.83
CA SER A 145 17.09 -7.47 -6.71
C SER A 145 17.08 -6.10 -6.00
N THR A 146 15.92 -5.49 -5.78
CA THR A 146 15.80 -4.19 -5.07
C THR A 146 15.94 -4.33 -3.54
N GLY A 147 15.83 -5.55 -3.02
CA GLY A 147 15.82 -5.81 -1.58
C GLY A 147 14.46 -5.63 -0.93
N THR A 148 13.38 -5.54 -1.72
CA THR A 148 12.00 -5.52 -1.20
C THR A 148 11.67 -6.82 -0.48
N ASP A 149 10.81 -6.75 0.54
CA ASP A 149 10.37 -7.92 1.30
C ASP A 149 9.16 -8.61 0.65
N ARG A 150 8.36 -7.84 -0.11
CA ARG A 150 7.13 -8.30 -0.78
C ARG A 150 6.93 -7.59 -2.12
N GLN A 151 6.10 -8.20 -2.95
CA GLN A 151 5.60 -7.60 -4.19
C GLN A 151 4.08 -7.57 -4.15
N THR A 152 3.51 -6.51 -4.70
CA THR A 152 2.06 -6.34 -4.89
C THR A 152 1.82 -6.22 -6.38
N GLU A 153 1.05 -7.14 -6.95
CA GLU A 153 0.77 -7.16 -8.39
C GLU A 153 -0.32 -6.15 -8.75
N THR A 154 -0.16 -5.50 -9.91
CA THR A 154 -1.18 -4.62 -10.48
C THR A 154 -2.27 -5.45 -11.17
N ARG A 155 -3.51 -4.90 -11.20
CA ARG A 155 -4.70 -5.63 -11.67
C ARG A 155 -4.86 -5.76 -13.19
N LYS A 156 -3.97 -5.23 -14.02
CA LYS A 156 -4.19 -5.10 -15.46
C LYS A 156 -4.54 -6.42 -16.17
N ASP A 157 -4.07 -7.56 -15.69
CA ASP A 157 -4.15 -8.83 -16.43
C ASP A 157 -5.17 -9.84 -15.90
N LEU A 158 -5.90 -9.54 -14.82
CA LEU A 158 -6.97 -10.42 -14.34
C LEU A 158 -8.24 -10.39 -15.23
N VAL A 159 -8.39 -9.35 -16.05
CA VAL A 159 -9.54 -9.20 -16.95
C VAL A 159 -9.33 -9.98 -18.27
N GLY A 160 -8.08 -10.24 -18.68
CA GLY A 160 -7.78 -10.95 -19.92
C GLY A 160 -7.69 -12.48 -19.79
N SER A 161 -7.55 -13.03 -18.59
CA SER A 161 -7.32 -14.47 -18.38
C SER A 161 -8.57 -15.29 -18.04
N GLY A 162 -9.79 -14.71 -18.16
CA GLY A 162 -11.05 -15.44 -17.93
C GLY A 162 -11.28 -15.91 -16.48
N ARG A 163 -10.46 -15.53 -15.55
CA ARG A 163 -10.67 -15.78 -14.12
C ARG A 163 -11.40 -14.59 -13.50
N THR A 164 -12.70 -14.58 -13.67
CA THR A 164 -13.59 -13.65 -12.96
C THR A 164 -13.51 -13.90 -11.46
N CYS A 165 -12.92 -12.98 -10.74
CA CYS A 165 -13.15 -12.87 -9.31
C CYS A 165 -14.58 -12.36 -9.12
N GLN A 166 -15.56 -13.28 -9.07
CA GLN A 166 -16.92 -12.98 -8.64
C GLN A 166 -16.84 -12.70 -7.14
N HIS A 167 -17.18 -11.52 -6.74
CA HIS A 167 -17.26 -10.90 -5.42
C HIS A 167 -16.17 -9.85 -5.15
N GLY A 168 -16.64 -8.63 -5.01
CA GLY A 168 -15.91 -7.36 -4.86
C GLY A 168 -14.99 -7.19 -3.64
N CYS A 169 -14.17 -8.18 -3.33
CA CYS A 169 -13.13 -8.10 -2.32
C CYS A 169 -11.81 -7.73 -3.00
N CYS A 170 -11.39 -6.47 -2.85
CA CYS A 170 -10.04 -6.03 -3.18
C CYS A 170 -9.02 -6.65 -2.20
N GLY A 171 -8.76 -7.95 -2.33
CA GLY A 171 -7.63 -8.58 -1.67
C GLY A 171 -6.33 -8.23 -2.41
N ILE A 172 -5.46 -7.47 -1.79
CA ILE A 172 -4.08 -7.31 -2.27
C ILE A 172 -3.39 -8.64 -2.03
N HIS A 173 -3.08 -9.38 -3.11
CA HIS A 173 -2.31 -10.61 -3.00
C HIS A 173 -0.84 -10.23 -2.82
N GLN A 174 -0.30 -10.41 -1.61
CA GLN A 174 1.09 -10.15 -1.30
C GLN A 174 1.84 -11.48 -1.25
N THR A 175 2.77 -11.69 -2.17
CA THR A 175 3.62 -12.88 -2.20
C THR A 175 4.94 -12.60 -1.49
N PRO A 176 5.32 -13.37 -0.46
CA PRO A 176 6.67 -13.26 0.12
C PRO A 176 7.71 -13.70 -0.91
N LEU A 177 8.80 -12.95 -1.03
CA LEU A 177 9.96 -13.42 -1.78
C LEU A 177 10.61 -14.60 -1.03
N ALA A 178 10.67 -15.76 -1.70
CA ALA A 178 11.40 -16.91 -1.17
C ALA A 178 12.87 -16.52 -1.01
N SER A 179 13.40 -16.63 0.22
CA SER A 179 14.83 -16.52 0.48
C SER A 179 15.54 -17.66 -0.27
N ARG A 180 16.17 -17.37 -1.39
CA ARG A 180 17.15 -18.32 -1.96
C ARG A 180 18.35 -18.33 -1.01
N ARG A 181 18.56 -19.49 -0.39
CA ARG A 181 19.81 -19.84 0.30
C ARG A 181 20.90 -20.05 -0.73
#